data_dba54278128bac05d3c7767ceabae4b2
#
_entry.id   dba54278128bac05d3c7767ceabae4b2
#
_cell.length_a   1.000
_cell.length_b   1.000
_cell.length_c   1.000
_cell.angle_alpha   90.00
_cell.angle_beta   90.00
_cell.angle_gamma   90.00
#
_symmetry.space_group_name_H-M   'P 1'
#
loop_
_entity.id
_entity.type
_entity.pdbx_description
1 polymer ?
#
loop_
_entity_poly.entity_id
_entity_poly.type
_entity_poly.pdbx_seq_one_letter_code
_entity_poly.pdbx_strand_id
1 'polypeptide(L)'
;MEHSTTETNRQDSLTPVTFQIDTELSVPYLEDLIKFVYHNYLLPNRHFFTQIQRSSTEGAPSLTFRAVAKEGPWHVDVEIFARKQITVKINPSGETVPSDVLDRLREDLVINIELFEEKVRTTTLYLAYVKGQKIHPETAPSTAKKEVERLLTGNMLFMYILMIGISIVIFNLLGVYAPIVIIVFQLLFILFSDKIIMRLGEWTIDENNPSVHLVQYHIPTEKYKQFQAKYGRNLILEMKKEIYEKTLAAGIEPTCYMAQEAFRKFGIDCDPDQMSIKQVNLYELVKKAAERFAIPVPRIIVANSMIPNAAATGPAPSRGVLLVTTGLIVQLEDDEIFSVIGHELGHLKGRDPIILFALMASEYLLRTYVLWPFVFFSPLLYLMIAMTLVYFVAKFFEARADLQSAIRIGKPEVLAEALEKIGFHRLQFERIPLYRIQSWLNWDPHPPIYFRISRLQKLTAPSQVKHPFVQSAKDVVNGFRAALR
;
A
#
# COMPACT_ATOMS: atom_id res chain seq x y z
N MET A 1 -25.04 -37.70 26.01
CA MET A 1 -23.61 -37.66 25.66
C MET A 1 -23.54 -37.66 24.14
N GLU A 2 -23.72 -36.53 23.56
CA GLU A 2 -23.63 -36.36 22.11
C GLU A 2 -22.53 -35.32 21.83
N HIS A 3 -21.44 -35.81 21.26
CA HIS A 3 -20.40 -34.97 20.70
C HIS A 3 -20.92 -34.33 19.41
N SER A 4 -21.35 -33.08 19.49
CA SER A 4 -21.58 -32.25 18.31
C SER A 4 -20.23 -31.75 17.82
N THR A 5 -19.66 -32.46 16.87
CA THR A 5 -18.61 -31.98 15.97
C THR A 5 -19.24 -30.97 15.01
N THR A 6 -19.00 -29.70 15.25
CA THR A 6 -19.26 -28.62 14.29
C THR A 6 -18.28 -28.78 13.12
N GLU A 7 -18.67 -29.56 12.11
CA GLU A 7 -18.08 -29.50 10.77
C GLU A 7 -18.35 -28.11 10.19
N THR A 8 -17.28 -27.34 10.07
CA THR A 8 -17.28 -26.11 9.26
C THR A 8 -17.55 -26.52 7.82
N ASN A 9 -18.76 -26.24 7.35
CA ASN A 9 -19.18 -26.36 5.94
C ASN A 9 -18.18 -25.57 5.05
N ARG A 10 -17.17 -26.25 4.51
CA ARG A 10 -16.43 -25.81 3.33
C ARG A 10 -17.39 -26.01 2.17
N GLN A 11 -17.98 -24.95 1.68
CA GLN A 11 -18.67 -24.96 0.41
C GLN A 11 -17.62 -25.16 -0.70
N ASP A 12 -17.52 -26.38 -1.18
CA ASP A 12 -16.77 -26.74 -2.38
C ASP A 12 -17.50 -26.12 -3.57
N SER A 13 -16.90 -25.10 -4.20
CA SER A 13 -17.58 -24.35 -5.25
C SER A 13 -17.17 -24.82 -6.64
N LEU A 14 -18.12 -25.39 -7.37
CA LEU A 14 -18.06 -25.56 -8.84
C LEU A 14 -18.51 -24.30 -9.61
N THR A 15 -18.70 -23.18 -8.90
CA THR A 15 -19.18 -21.94 -9.54
C THR A 15 -18.03 -21.21 -10.23
N PRO A 16 -18.18 -20.82 -11.50
CA PRO A 16 -17.22 -19.99 -12.19
C PRO A 16 -16.97 -18.68 -11.43
N VAL A 17 -15.70 -18.30 -11.25
CA VAL A 17 -15.29 -17.05 -10.62
C VAL A 17 -14.76 -16.13 -11.71
N THR A 18 -15.33 -14.93 -11.81
CA THR A 18 -14.80 -13.87 -12.68
C THR A 18 -14.43 -12.69 -11.83
N PHE A 19 -13.22 -12.18 -12.00
CA PHE A 19 -12.78 -10.97 -11.36
C PHE A 19 -12.04 -10.07 -12.35
N GLN A 20 -11.97 -8.80 -12.01
CA GLN A 20 -11.34 -7.78 -12.83
C GLN A 20 -10.18 -7.20 -12.05
N ILE A 21 -9.10 -6.87 -12.75
CA ILE A 21 -7.91 -6.20 -12.21
C ILE A 21 -7.73 -4.93 -13.01
N ASP A 22 -7.86 -3.79 -12.36
CA ASP A 22 -7.55 -2.51 -12.98
C ASP A 22 -6.04 -2.40 -13.20
N THR A 23 -5.66 -1.93 -14.37
CA THR A 23 -4.25 -1.81 -14.77
C THR A 23 -3.90 -0.37 -15.19
N GLU A 24 -2.71 0.06 -14.82
CA GLU A 24 -2.13 1.33 -15.29
C GLU A 24 -1.44 1.20 -16.66
N LEU A 25 -1.41 -0.01 -17.23
CA LEU A 25 -0.75 -0.28 -18.51
C LEU A 25 -1.47 0.38 -19.68
N SER A 26 -0.70 1.01 -20.57
CA SER A 26 -1.20 1.44 -21.87
C SER A 26 -1.34 0.25 -22.82
N VAL A 27 -2.23 0.39 -23.80
CA VAL A 27 -2.63 -0.69 -24.74
C VAL A 27 -1.45 -1.45 -25.36
N PRO A 28 -0.37 -0.83 -25.82
CA PRO A 28 0.77 -1.54 -26.42
C PRO A 28 1.45 -2.55 -25.48
N TYR A 29 1.32 -2.40 -24.16
CA TYR A 29 1.95 -3.30 -23.18
C TYR A 29 1.08 -4.50 -22.76
N LEU A 30 -0.17 -4.55 -23.17
CA LEU A 30 -1.08 -5.65 -22.82
C LEU A 30 -0.63 -6.99 -23.44
N GLU A 31 -0.08 -6.96 -24.65
CA GLU A 31 0.49 -8.17 -25.26
C GLU A 31 1.75 -8.64 -24.54
N ASP A 32 2.59 -7.70 -24.10
CA ASP A 32 3.82 -8.03 -23.36
C ASP A 32 3.50 -8.53 -21.93
N LEU A 33 2.42 -8.05 -21.31
CA LEU A 33 1.89 -8.64 -20.08
C LEU A 33 1.54 -10.12 -20.26
N ILE A 34 0.81 -10.46 -21.33
CA ILE A 34 0.45 -11.86 -21.63
C ILE A 34 1.71 -12.72 -21.85
N LYS A 35 2.71 -12.19 -22.55
CA LYS A 35 4.01 -12.86 -22.72
C LYS A 35 4.74 -13.03 -21.38
N PHE A 36 4.67 -12.01 -20.52
CA PHE A 36 5.31 -12.04 -19.20
C PHE A 36 4.68 -13.12 -18.30
N VAL A 37 3.35 -13.17 -18.19
CA VAL A 37 2.64 -14.20 -17.41
C VAL A 37 2.97 -15.60 -17.96
N TYR A 38 2.99 -15.77 -19.28
CA TYR A 38 3.38 -17.03 -19.88
C TYR A 38 4.80 -17.47 -19.50
N HIS A 39 5.79 -16.59 -19.64
CA HIS A 39 7.20 -16.94 -19.42
C HIS A 39 7.58 -17.06 -17.95
N ASN A 40 7.02 -16.21 -17.08
CA ASN A 40 7.45 -16.13 -15.67
C ASN A 40 6.57 -16.94 -14.73
N TYR A 41 5.33 -17.24 -15.08
CA TYR A 41 4.43 -17.99 -14.23
C TYR A 41 4.11 -19.37 -14.80
N LEU A 42 3.62 -19.48 -16.04
CA LEU A 42 3.13 -20.75 -16.58
C LEU A 42 4.29 -21.67 -17.00
N LEU A 43 5.27 -21.17 -17.72
CA LEU A 43 6.36 -21.99 -18.27
C LEU A 43 7.23 -22.65 -17.19
N PRO A 44 7.63 -21.95 -16.09
CA PRO A 44 8.37 -22.59 -15.01
C PRO A 44 7.55 -23.64 -14.25
N ASN A 45 6.23 -23.49 -14.24
CA ASN A 45 5.28 -24.36 -13.53
C ASN A 45 4.47 -25.27 -14.45
N ARG A 46 4.99 -25.62 -15.65
CA ARG A 46 4.27 -26.42 -16.65
C ARG A 46 3.87 -27.83 -16.20
N HIS A 47 4.35 -28.30 -15.08
CA HIS A 47 3.90 -29.54 -14.46
C HIS A 47 2.53 -29.41 -13.77
N PHE A 48 2.10 -28.18 -13.48
CA PHE A 48 0.75 -27.86 -12.98
C PHE A 48 -0.15 -27.27 -14.05
N PHE A 49 0.42 -26.74 -15.14
CA PHE A 49 -0.34 -26.02 -16.18
C PHE A 49 -0.22 -26.72 -17.53
N THR A 50 -1.37 -27.02 -18.12
CA THR A 50 -1.51 -27.69 -19.41
C THR A 50 -2.39 -26.88 -20.34
N GLN A 51 -2.49 -27.28 -21.62
CA GLN A 51 -3.36 -26.64 -22.63
C GLN A 51 -3.17 -25.10 -22.73
N ILE A 52 -1.91 -24.65 -22.63
CA ILE A 52 -1.62 -23.23 -22.66
C ILE A 52 -1.72 -22.71 -24.11
N GLN A 53 -2.59 -21.73 -24.32
CA GLN A 53 -2.80 -21.10 -25.63
C GLN A 53 -2.80 -19.58 -25.49
N ARG A 54 -2.10 -18.92 -26.40
CA ARG A 54 -2.12 -17.46 -26.55
C ARG A 54 -2.91 -17.15 -27.82
N SER A 55 -3.88 -16.28 -27.72
CA SER A 55 -4.74 -15.88 -28.82
C SER A 55 -5.06 -14.39 -28.74
N SER A 56 -5.76 -13.89 -29.72
CA SER A 56 -6.37 -12.57 -29.68
C SER A 56 -7.87 -12.76 -29.84
N THR A 57 -8.62 -12.35 -28.83
CA THR A 57 -10.08 -12.46 -28.81
C THR A 57 -10.68 -11.08 -28.86
N GLU A 58 -11.51 -10.79 -29.87
CA GLU A 58 -12.11 -9.47 -30.08
C GLU A 58 -11.07 -8.32 -30.12
N GLY A 59 -9.91 -8.60 -30.73
CA GLY A 59 -8.81 -7.62 -30.84
C GLY A 59 -8.01 -7.40 -29.55
N ALA A 60 -8.33 -8.08 -28.45
CA ALA A 60 -7.56 -8.02 -27.21
C ALA A 60 -6.68 -9.27 -27.04
N PRO A 61 -5.42 -9.11 -26.57
CA PRO A 61 -4.57 -10.24 -26.23
C PRO A 61 -5.22 -11.12 -25.16
N SER A 62 -5.17 -12.43 -25.34
CA SER A 62 -5.74 -13.38 -24.40
C SER A 62 -4.82 -14.58 -24.16
N LEU A 63 -4.95 -15.16 -22.96
CA LEU A 63 -4.19 -16.32 -22.51
C LEU A 63 -5.14 -17.30 -21.84
N THR A 64 -5.18 -18.52 -22.36
CA THR A 64 -5.96 -19.60 -21.76
C THR A 64 -5.03 -20.72 -21.31
N PHE A 65 -5.33 -21.35 -20.19
CA PHE A 65 -4.59 -22.49 -19.68
C PHE A 65 -5.44 -23.30 -18.71
N ARG A 66 -5.02 -24.54 -18.48
CA ARG A 66 -5.64 -25.44 -17.52
C ARG A 66 -4.69 -25.74 -16.38
N ALA A 67 -5.10 -25.44 -15.14
CA ALA A 67 -4.43 -25.89 -13.93
C ALA A 67 -4.95 -27.29 -13.57
N VAL A 68 -4.03 -28.24 -13.32
CA VAL A 68 -4.38 -29.63 -13.02
C VAL A 68 -3.91 -30.01 -11.61
N ALA A 69 -4.68 -30.86 -10.95
CA ALA A 69 -4.27 -31.45 -9.68
C ALA A 69 -2.99 -32.27 -9.85
N LYS A 70 -2.11 -32.22 -8.87
CA LYS A 70 -0.96 -33.16 -8.80
C LYS A 70 -1.43 -34.57 -8.51
N GLU A 71 -2.46 -34.71 -7.68
CA GLU A 71 -3.18 -35.92 -7.36
C GLU A 71 -4.67 -35.58 -7.23
N GLY A 72 -5.52 -36.19 -8.06
CA GLY A 72 -6.98 -36.00 -8.01
C GLY A 72 -7.61 -35.68 -9.38
N PRO A 73 -8.93 -35.80 -9.48
CA PRO A 73 -9.66 -35.68 -10.77
C PRO A 73 -10.11 -34.24 -11.11
N TRP A 74 -9.73 -33.21 -10.33
CA TRP A 74 -10.15 -31.85 -10.61
C TRP A 74 -9.18 -31.11 -11.52
N HIS A 75 -9.72 -30.18 -12.29
CA HIS A 75 -8.94 -29.19 -13.02
C HIS A 75 -9.66 -27.84 -13.02
N VAL A 76 -8.91 -26.80 -13.36
CA VAL A 76 -9.41 -25.42 -13.41
C VAL A 76 -8.99 -24.81 -14.72
N ASP A 77 -9.96 -24.43 -15.55
CA ASP A 77 -9.70 -23.70 -16.78
C ASP A 77 -9.68 -22.20 -16.48
N VAL A 78 -8.63 -21.53 -16.94
CA VAL A 78 -8.39 -20.09 -16.70
C VAL A 78 -8.30 -19.38 -18.04
N GLU A 79 -9.01 -18.27 -18.14
CA GLU A 79 -8.97 -17.36 -19.28
C GLU A 79 -8.63 -15.95 -18.80
N ILE A 80 -7.60 -15.36 -19.38
CA ILE A 80 -7.15 -13.98 -19.11
C ILE A 80 -7.37 -13.16 -20.37
N PHE A 81 -8.10 -12.07 -20.26
CA PHE A 81 -8.31 -11.09 -21.34
C PHE A 81 -7.63 -9.79 -20.94
N ALA A 82 -6.57 -9.42 -21.68
CA ALA A 82 -5.82 -8.21 -21.41
C ALA A 82 -6.46 -7.02 -22.14
N ARG A 83 -7.24 -6.25 -21.39
CA ARG A 83 -7.84 -4.97 -21.80
C ARG A 83 -7.40 -3.90 -20.80
N LYS A 84 -7.88 -2.67 -20.93
CA LYS A 84 -7.66 -1.61 -19.93
C LYS A 84 -8.04 -2.07 -18.51
N GLN A 85 -9.01 -2.96 -18.41
CA GLN A 85 -9.36 -3.72 -17.23
C GLN A 85 -9.15 -5.21 -17.56
N ILE A 86 -8.19 -5.83 -16.89
CA ILE A 86 -7.83 -7.23 -17.12
C ILE A 86 -8.92 -8.10 -16.53
N THR A 87 -9.57 -8.90 -17.37
CA THR A 87 -10.62 -9.81 -16.92
C THR A 87 -10.04 -11.22 -16.82
N VAL A 88 -10.17 -11.83 -15.65
CA VAL A 88 -9.78 -13.21 -15.39
C VAL A 88 -11.03 -14.04 -15.09
N LYS A 89 -11.22 -15.13 -15.85
CA LYS A 89 -12.27 -16.11 -15.62
C LYS A 89 -11.63 -17.41 -15.14
N ILE A 90 -12.11 -17.93 -14.04
CA ILE A 90 -11.67 -19.19 -13.44
C ILE A 90 -12.86 -20.14 -13.43
N ASN A 91 -12.77 -21.21 -14.20
CA ASN A 91 -13.84 -22.21 -14.36
C ASN A 91 -13.37 -23.54 -13.73
N PRO A 92 -13.73 -23.82 -12.47
CA PRO A 92 -13.44 -25.12 -11.87
C PRO A 92 -14.28 -26.22 -12.53
N SER A 93 -13.67 -27.37 -12.80
CA SER A 93 -14.31 -28.52 -13.44
C SER A 93 -13.82 -29.84 -12.83
N GLY A 94 -14.68 -30.85 -12.82
CA GLY A 94 -14.40 -32.16 -12.24
C GLY A 94 -15.02 -32.33 -10.86
N GLU A 95 -14.38 -33.12 -9.99
CA GLU A 95 -14.75 -33.18 -8.57
C GLU A 95 -14.35 -31.87 -7.84
N THR A 96 -14.83 -31.71 -6.63
CA THR A 96 -14.67 -30.49 -5.82
C THR A 96 -13.25 -29.94 -5.81
N VAL A 97 -13.07 -28.72 -6.33
CA VAL A 97 -11.78 -27.99 -6.29
C VAL A 97 -11.61 -27.36 -4.93
N PRO A 98 -10.49 -27.60 -4.22
CA PRO A 98 -10.24 -26.96 -2.94
C PRO A 98 -10.21 -25.43 -3.06
N SER A 99 -10.90 -24.72 -2.18
CA SER A 99 -11.00 -23.25 -2.20
C SER A 99 -9.64 -22.55 -2.11
N ASP A 100 -8.71 -23.14 -1.38
CA ASP A 100 -7.34 -22.64 -1.24
C ASP A 100 -6.54 -22.68 -2.54
N VAL A 101 -6.89 -23.57 -3.48
CA VAL A 101 -6.30 -23.62 -4.83
C VAL A 101 -6.78 -22.43 -5.67
N LEU A 102 -8.07 -22.13 -5.61
CA LEU A 102 -8.66 -20.99 -6.33
C LEU A 102 -8.12 -19.65 -5.79
N ASP A 103 -8.04 -19.52 -4.48
CA ASP A 103 -7.48 -18.34 -3.82
C ASP A 103 -6.00 -18.14 -4.20
N ARG A 104 -5.20 -19.21 -4.19
CA ARG A 104 -3.79 -19.15 -4.62
C ARG A 104 -3.64 -18.78 -6.09
N LEU A 105 -4.45 -19.35 -6.96
CA LEU A 105 -4.39 -19.07 -8.39
C LEU A 105 -4.73 -17.61 -8.68
N ARG A 106 -5.75 -17.07 -7.99
CA ARG A 106 -6.10 -15.65 -8.07
C ARG A 106 -4.93 -14.77 -7.59
N GLU A 107 -4.40 -15.03 -6.41
CA GLU A 107 -3.27 -14.27 -5.86
C GLU A 107 -2.03 -14.34 -6.77
N ASP A 108 -1.72 -15.51 -7.35
CA ASP A 108 -0.59 -15.69 -8.26
C ASP A 108 -0.72 -14.80 -9.49
N LEU A 109 -1.92 -14.72 -10.05
CA LEU A 109 -2.18 -13.90 -11.22
C LEU A 109 -2.05 -12.41 -10.87
N VAL A 110 -2.64 -11.95 -9.77
CA VAL A 110 -2.49 -10.57 -9.30
C VAL A 110 -1.02 -10.22 -9.11
N ILE A 111 -0.25 -11.04 -8.39
CA ILE A 111 1.17 -10.81 -8.16
C ILE A 111 1.95 -10.73 -9.48
N ASN A 112 1.67 -11.59 -10.46
CA ASN A 112 2.40 -11.56 -11.74
C ASN A 112 2.04 -10.32 -12.57
N ILE A 113 0.81 -9.85 -12.50
CA ILE A 113 0.38 -8.60 -13.14
C ILE A 113 1.10 -7.41 -12.48
N GLU A 114 1.07 -7.31 -11.16
CA GLU A 114 1.75 -6.25 -10.41
C GLU A 114 3.29 -6.24 -10.63
N LEU A 115 3.92 -7.40 -10.72
CA LEU A 115 5.35 -7.52 -11.06
C LEU A 115 5.64 -6.97 -12.46
N PHE A 116 4.75 -7.21 -13.42
CA PHE A 116 4.90 -6.66 -14.76
C PHE A 116 4.71 -5.15 -14.76
N GLU A 117 3.68 -4.65 -14.07
CA GLU A 117 3.44 -3.22 -13.92
C GLU A 117 4.62 -2.51 -13.25
N GLU A 118 5.18 -3.08 -12.18
CA GLU A 118 6.37 -2.53 -11.55
C GLU A 118 7.55 -2.43 -12.53
N LYS A 119 7.74 -3.46 -13.35
CA LYS A 119 8.77 -3.43 -14.41
C LYS A 119 8.51 -2.28 -15.40
N VAL A 120 7.26 -2.09 -15.79
CA VAL A 120 6.84 -1.04 -16.72
C VAL A 120 7.01 0.34 -16.07
N ARG A 121 6.69 0.49 -14.78
CA ARG A 121 6.90 1.73 -13.99
C ARG A 121 8.36 2.21 -14.04
N THR A 122 9.33 1.30 -14.09
CA THR A 122 10.74 1.69 -14.14
C THR A 122 11.15 2.45 -15.41
N THR A 123 10.34 2.36 -16.45
CA THR A 123 10.58 3.02 -17.75
C THR A 123 9.50 4.06 -18.09
N THR A 124 8.65 4.40 -17.14
CA THR A 124 7.61 5.41 -17.28
C THR A 124 8.05 6.73 -16.65
N LEU A 125 7.85 7.83 -17.36
CA LEU A 125 7.98 9.18 -16.80
C LEU A 125 6.66 9.55 -16.12
N TYR A 126 6.73 9.85 -14.84
CA TYR A 126 5.61 10.34 -14.06
C TYR A 126 5.79 11.82 -13.78
N LEU A 127 4.88 12.65 -14.23
CA LEU A 127 4.91 14.09 -14.05
C LEU A 127 3.66 14.48 -13.23
N ALA A 128 3.84 14.66 -11.94
CA ALA A 128 2.76 15.05 -11.04
C ALA A 128 2.69 16.58 -10.88
N TYR A 129 1.48 17.10 -10.83
CA TYR A 129 1.19 18.53 -10.69
C TYR A 129 0.03 18.79 -9.75
N VAL A 130 0.09 19.91 -9.04
CA VAL A 130 -1.06 20.53 -8.40
C VAL A 130 -1.20 21.93 -8.98
N LYS A 131 -2.37 22.25 -9.53
CA LYS A 131 -2.62 23.51 -10.19
C LYS A 131 -2.35 24.70 -9.24
N GLY A 132 -1.66 25.73 -9.72
CA GLY A 132 -1.35 26.92 -8.91
C GLY A 132 -0.22 26.76 -7.89
N GLN A 133 0.40 25.58 -7.78
CA GLN A 133 1.50 25.34 -6.85
C GLN A 133 2.84 25.16 -7.58
N LYS A 134 3.91 25.22 -6.80
CA LYS A 134 5.28 25.11 -7.30
C LYS A 134 5.53 23.74 -7.93
N ILE A 135 6.20 23.72 -9.06
CA ILE A 135 6.61 22.50 -9.74
C ILE A 135 7.87 21.96 -9.08
N HIS A 136 7.82 20.72 -8.65
CA HIS A 136 8.92 20.01 -8.01
C HIS A 136 9.54 18.99 -8.96
N PRO A 137 10.88 18.78 -8.91
CA PRO A 137 11.53 17.74 -9.70
C PRO A 137 11.15 16.34 -9.19
N GLU A 138 10.93 15.39 -10.11
CA GLU A 138 10.56 14.01 -9.79
C GLU A 138 11.67 13.25 -9.03
N THR A 139 12.92 13.64 -9.19
CA THR A 139 14.06 12.77 -8.91
C THR A 139 15.17 13.38 -8.05
N ALA A 140 15.06 14.64 -7.63
CA ALA A 140 16.02 15.19 -6.69
C ALA A 140 15.45 15.00 -5.26
N PRO A 141 15.95 14.07 -4.46
CA PRO A 141 15.59 14.09 -3.06
C PRO A 141 16.16 15.40 -2.48
N SER A 142 15.29 16.38 -2.25
CA SER A 142 15.58 17.38 -1.22
C SER A 142 15.92 16.61 0.05
N THR A 143 16.64 17.22 0.98
CA THR A 143 16.89 16.59 2.30
C THR A 143 15.57 16.09 2.91
N ALA A 144 14.48 16.85 2.73
CA ALA A 144 13.13 16.46 3.12
C ALA A 144 12.62 15.20 2.42
N LYS A 145 12.85 15.03 1.12
CA LYS A 145 12.43 13.83 0.37
C LYS A 145 13.20 12.57 0.81
N LYS A 146 14.49 12.69 1.11
CA LYS A 146 15.27 11.59 1.70
C LYS A 146 14.73 11.17 3.06
N GLU A 147 14.29 12.14 3.87
CA GLU A 147 13.69 11.84 5.18
C GLU A 147 12.31 11.19 5.02
N VAL A 148 11.47 11.66 4.08
CA VAL A 148 10.18 11.00 3.77
C VAL A 148 10.39 9.59 3.26
N GLU A 149 11.30 9.38 2.32
CA GLU A 149 11.63 8.04 1.83
C GLU A 149 12.14 7.13 2.97
N ARG A 150 12.97 7.64 3.87
CA ARG A 150 13.42 6.89 5.05
C ARG A 150 12.28 6.56 6.01
N LEU A 151 11.38 7.49 6.26
CA LEU A 151 10.17 7.25 7.07
C LEU A 151 9.22 6.26 6.41
N LEU A 152 9.07 6.34 5.09
CA LEU A 152 8.17 5.49 4.31
C LEU A 152 8.74 4.07 4.07
N THR A 153 10.07 3.93 3.98
CA THR A 153 10.72 2.63 3.78
C THR A 153 10.96 1.85 5.08
N GLY A 154 10.57 2.41 6.22
CA GLY A 154 10.73 1.73 7.52
C GLY A 154 12.17 1.62 8.01
N ASN A 155 13.14 2.25 7.36
CA ASN A 155 14.53 2.26 7.80
C ASN A 155 14.73 3.28 8.94
N MET A 156 14.10 2.99 10.07
CA MET A 156 14.13 3.83 11.28
C MET A 156 15.43 3.68 12.08
N LEU A 157 16.36 2.82 11.65
CA LEU A 157 17.58 2.52 12.42
C LEU A 157 18.37 3.79 12.79
N PHE A 158 18.51 4.72 11.84
CA PHE A 158 19.20 5.99 12.11
C PHE A 158 18.49 6.83 13.18
N MET A 159 17.16 6.91 13.10
CA MET A 159 16.35 7.63 14.11
C MET A 159 16.47 6.97 15.48
N TYR A 160 16.48 5.64 15.56
CA TYR A 160 16.71 4.91 16.81
C TYR A 160 18.09 5.19 17.38
N ILE A 161 19.15 5.15 16.56
CA ILE A 161 20.53 5.46 17.01
C ILE A 161 20.62 6.89 17.53
N LEU A 162 20.01 7.85 16.80
CA LEU A 162 19.97 9.26 17.23
C LEU A 162 19.23 9.42 18.56
N MET A 163 18.06 8.79 18.70
CA MET A 163 17.27 8.83 19.95
C MET A 163 18.00 8.17 21.12
N ILE A 164 18.71 7.06 20.87
CA ILE A 164 19.57 6.44 21.89
C ILE A 164 20.69 7.39 22.30
N GLY A 165 21.37 8.03 21.35
CA GLY A 165 22.43 9.00 21.64
C GLY A 165 21.93 10.18 22.49
N ILE A 166 20.79 10.77 22.11
CA ILE A 166 20.14 11.82 22.88
C ILE A 166 19.78 11.34 24.30
N SER A 167 19.21 10.12 24.39
CA SER A 167 18.85 9.52 25.68
C SER A 167 20.05 9.34 26.59
N ILE A 168 21.20 8.89 26.09
CA ILE A 168 22.44 8.71 26.84
C ILE A 168 22.90 10.07 27.39
N VAL A 169 22.87 11.13 26.59
CA VAL A 169 23.23 12.49 27.03
C VAL A 169 22.31 12.95 28.17
N ILE A 170 20.98 12.77 27.99
CA ILE A 170 20.00 13.16 29.01
C ILE A 170 20.21 12.37 30.29
N PHE A 171 20.50 11.06 30.22
CA PHE A 171 20.78 10.23 31.39
C PHE A 171 22.05 10.69 32.15
N ASN A 172 23.10 11.04 31.42
CA ASN A 172 24.33 11.56 32.05
C ASN A 172 24.11 12.89 32.75
N LEU A 173 23.19 13.73 32.27
CA LEU A 173 22.91 15.04 32.84
C LEU A 173 21.91 15.01 34.01
N LEU A 174 20.88 14.17 33.94
CA LEU A 174 19.70 14.20 34.79
C LEU A 174 19.52 12.95 35.66
N GLY A 175 20.33 11.90 35.43
CA GLY A 175 20.28 10.66 36.21
C GLY A 175 18.88 10.05 36.25
N VAL A 176 18.38 9.82 37.46
CA VAL A 176 17.06 9.16 37.70
C VAL A 176 15.86 9.89 37.13
N TYR A 177 15.97 11.21 36.85
CA TYR A 177 14.89 12.00 36.23
C TYR A 177 14.89 11.94 34.71
N ALA A 178 15.94 11.41 34.10
CA ALA A 178 16.07 11.33 32.64
C ALA A 178 14.88 10.66 31.94
N PRO A 179 14.30 9.53 32.42
CA PRO A 179 13.16 8.88 31.76
C PRO A 179 11.94 9.79 31.64
N ILE A 180 11.65 10.57 32.67
CA ILE A 180 10.51 11.50 32.67
C ILE A 180 10.73 12.60 31.63
N VAL A 181 11.93 13.18 31.57
CA VAL A 181 12.27 14.23 30.62
C VAL A 181 12.23 13.73 29.19
N ILE A 182 12.70 12.49 28.93
CA ILE A 182 12.62 11.84 27.60
C ILE A 182 11.16 11.66 27.18
N ILE A 183 10.30 11.18 28.07
CA ILE A 183 8.85 11.01 27.77
C ILE A 183 8.19 12.36 27.48
N VAL A 184 8.47 13.39 28.27
CA VAL A 184 7.93 14.74 28.03
C VAL A 184 8.39 15.26 26.66
N PHE A 185 9.67 15.08 26.32
CA PHE A 185 10.20 15.46 25.01
C PHE A 185 9.51 14.70 23.85
N GLN A 186 9.34 13.39 23.98
CA GLN A 186 8.62 12.59 22.99
C GLN A 186 7.14 12.99 22.88
N LEU A 187 6.48 13.30 24.00
CA LEU A 187 5.11 13.81 24.01
C LEU A 187 5.01 15.13 23.26
N LEU A 188 5.93 16.06 23.49
CA LEU A 188 5.98 17.32 22.73
C LEU A 188 6.14 17.06 21.24
N PHE A 189 6.98 16.09 20.84
CA PHE A 189 7.14 15.73 19.44
C PHE A 189 5.82 15.24 18.81
N ILE A 190 5.05 14.43 19.52
CA ILE A 190 3.72 13.97 19.07
C ILE A 190 2.71 15.11 19.02
N LEU A 191 2.70 15.98 20.03
CA LEU A 191 1.80 17.14 20.09
C LEU A 191 2.04 18.15 18.96
N PHE A 192 3.26 18.18 18.40
CA PHE A 192 3.65 19.03 17.28
C PHE A 192 3.87 18.26 15.97
N SER A 193 3.50 16.97 15.92
CA SER A 193 3.68 16.12 14.74
C SER A 193 3.00 16.68 13.49
N ASP A 194 1.84 17.31 13.65
CA ASP A 194 1.12 17.98 12.57
C ASP A 194 1.98 19.06 11.87
N LYS A 195 2.73 19.86 12.63
CA LYS A 195 3.61 20.90 12.08
C LYS A 195 4.86 20.33 11.41
N ILE A 196 5.34 19.19 11.92
CA ILE A 196 6.52 18.52 11.38
C ILE A 196 6.15 17.86 10.03
N ILE A 197 5.08 17.07 10.02
CA ILE A 197 4.63 16.34 8.82
C ILE A 197 4.23 17.31 7.70
N MET A 198 3.61 18.45 8.02
CA MET A 198 3.30 19.49 7.02
C MET A 198 4.52 19.97 6.21
N ARG A 199 5.74 19.82 6.74
CA ARG A 199 6.97 20.19 6.03
C ARG A 199 7.50 19.10 5.10
N LEU A 200 6.94 17.90 5.15
CA LEU A 200 7.36 16.75 4.37
C LEU A 200 6.66 16.69 3.01
N GLY A 201 5.47 17.30 2.88
CA GLY A 201 4.75 17.38 1.61
C GLY A 201 5.32 18.47 0.68
N GLU A 202 5.35 18.19 -0.60
CA GLU A 202 5.66 19.16 -1.63
C GLU A 202 4.46 20.02 -2.00
N TRP A 203 3.25 19.47 -1.91
CA TRP A 203 2.00 20.16 -2.25
C TRP A 203 0.98 20.05 -1.13
N THR A 204 0.19 21.11 -0.99
CA THR A 204 -0.98 21.14 -0.10
C THR A 204 -2.25 21.09 -0.94
N ILE A 205 -3.17 20.22 -0.58
CA ILE A 205 -4.46 20.07 -1.25
C ILE A 205 -5.53 20.72 -0.40
N ASP A 206 -6.31 21.60 -1.01
CA ASP A 206 -7.40 22.36 -0.38
C ASP A 206 -8.57 22.59 -1.36
N GLU A 207 -9.59 23.34 -0.94
CA GLU A 207 -10.75 23.64 -1.79
C GLU A 207 -10.40 24.39 -3.07
N ASN A 208 -9.35 25.21 -3.06
CA ASN A 208 -8.92 25.98 -4.23
C ASN A 208 -8.09 25.13 -5.21
N ASN A 209 -7.35 24.16 -4.67
CA ASN A 209 -6.48 23.26 -5.41
C ASN A 209 -6.80 21.81 -5.03
N PRO A 210 -7.98 21.28 -5.44
CA PRO A 210 -8.50 20.01 -4.91
C PRO A 210 -7.89 18.76 -5.56
N SER A 211 -7.26 18.91 -6.74
CA SER A 211 -6.86 17.78 -7.58
C SER A 211 -5.37 17.68 -7.79
N VAL A 212 -4.90 16.44 -7.82
CA VAL A 212 -3.58 16.06 -8.33
C VAL A 212 -3.73 15.62 -9.77
N HIS A 213 -2.92 16.20 -10.66
CA HIS A 213 -2.85 15.82 -12.07
C HIS A 213 -1.57 15.03 -12.29
N LEU A 214 -1.70 13.87 -12.88
CA LEU A 214 -0.60 12.97 -13.16
C LEU A 214 -0.54 12.68 -14.65
N VAL A 215 0.56 13.08 -15.29
CA VAL A 215 0.87 12.70 -16.66
C VAL A 215 1.86 11.55 -16.61
N GLN A 216 1.52 10.45 -17.25
CA GLN A 216 2.35 9.27 -17.38
C GLN A 216 2.74 9.12 -18.84
N TYR A 217 4.03 9.04 -19.11
CA TYR A 217 4.53 8.78 -20.45
C TYR A 217 5.51 7.62 -20.46
N HIS A 218 5.17 6.62 -21.25
CA HIS A 218 5.92 5.39 -21.32
C HIS A 218 7.01 5.47 -22.36
N ILE A 219 8.24 5.20 -21.95
CA ILE A 219 9.39 5.17 -22.86
C ILE A 219 9.87 3.73 -22.99
N PRO A 220 9.97 3.17 -24.22
CA PRO A 220 10.52 1.83 -24.40
C PRO A 220 11.88 1.67 -23.72
N THR A 221 12.13 0.52 -23.08
CA THR A 221 13.28 0.29 -22.18
C THR A 221 14.64 0.66 -22.79
N GLU A 222 14.83 0.41 -24.07
CA GLU A 222 16.08 0.72 -24.76
C GLU A 222 16.30 2.24 -24.90
N LYS A 223 15.23 2.97 -25.24
CA LYS A 223 15.26 4.44 -25.35
C LYS A 223 15.36 5.10 -23.98
N TYR A 224 14.77 4.52 -22.95
CA TYR A 224 14.78 5.05 -21.58
C TYR A 224 16.19 5.11 -20.99
N LYS A 225 17.01 4.05 -21.17
CA LYS A 225 18.40 4.05 -20.74
C LYS A 225 19.23 5.14 -21.42
N GLN A 226 19.03 5.34 -22.73
CA GLN A 226 19.68 6.42 -23.49
C GLN A 226 19.20 7.80 -23.02
N PHE A 227 17.91 7.94 -22.77
CA PHE A 227 17.30 9.17 -22.25
C PHE A 227 17.89 9.53 -20.86
N GLN A 228 17.94 8.60 -19.94
CA GLN A 228 18.52 8.83 -18.59
C GLN A 228 20.01 9.19 -18.66
N ALA A 229 20.77 8.55 -19.53
CA ALA A 229 22.21 8.82 -19.68
C ALA A 229 22.48 10.20 -20.29
N LYS A 230 21.62 10.63 -21.22
CA LYS A 230 21.79 11.89 -21.97
C LYS A 230 21.21 13.10 -21.23
N TYR A 231 20.05 12.93 -20.58
CA TYR A 231 19.29 14.02 -19.98
C TYR A 231 19.29 13.89 -18.46
N GLY A 232 20.02 14.79 -17.80
CA GLY A 232 20.07 14.82 -16.33
C GLY A 232 18.76 15.32 -15.70
N ARG A 233 18.69 15.21 -14.37
CA ARG A 233 17.50 15.55 -13.56
C ARG A 233 16.96 16.97 -13.76
N ASN A 234 17.84 17.94 -13.98
CA ASN A 234 17.44 19.35 -14.16
C ASN A 234 16.64 19.55 -15.46
N LEU A 235 16.97 18.79 -16.50
CA LEU A 235 16.31 18.88 -17.80
C LEU A 235 14.88 18.28 -17.74
N ILE A 236 14.67 17.23 -16.96
CA ILE A 236 13.31 16.70 -16.72
C ILE A 236 12.44 17.76 -16.02
N LEU A 237 13.01 18.54 -15.11
CA LEU A 237 12.30 19.65 -14.46
C LEU A 237 11.92 20.75 -15.44
N GLU A 238 12.78 21.07 -16.41
CA GLU A 238 12.48 22.04 -17.46
C GLU A 238 11.33 21.56 -18.36
N MET A 239 11.38 20.30 -18.79
CA MET A 239 10.30 19.67 -19.54
C MET A 239 8.98 19.71 -18.76
N LYS A 240 9.02 19.36 -17.47
CA LYS A 240 7.87 19.40 -16.58
C LYS A 240 7.26 20.80 -16.46
N LYS A 241 8.09 21.83 -16.34
CA LYS A 241 7.65 23.23 -16.29
C LYS A 241 7.00 23.67 -17.61
N GLU A 242 7.63 23.35 -18.74
CA GLU A 242 7.11 23.73 -20.05
C GLU A 242 5.74 23.07 -20.33
N ILE A 243 5.59 21.77 -19.99
CA ILE A 243 4.30 21.09 -20.12
C ILE A 243 3.25 21.76 -19.23
N TYR A 244 3.58 22.08 -17.98
CA TYR A 244 2.66 22.75 -17.06
C TYR A 244 2.20 24.11 -17.58
N GLU A 245 3.13 24.96 -18.03
CA GLU A 245 2.84 26.30 -18.53
C GLU A 245 1.94 26.28 -19.78
N LYS A 246 2.19 25.32 -20.68
CA LYS A 246 1.41 25.18 -21.93
C LYS A 246 0.05 24.49 -21.73
N THR A 247 -0.18 23.86 -20.58
CA THR A 247 -1.38 23.05 -20.32
C THR A 247 -2.13 23.49 -19.07
N LEU A 248 -1.83 22.95 -17.92
CA LEU A 248 -2.58 23.15 -16.67
C LEU A 248 -2.62 24.61 -16.21
N ALA A 249 -1.56 25.38 -16.42
CA ALA A 249 -1.53 26.82 -16.12
C ALA A 249 -2.51 27.59 -17.00
N ALA A 250 -2.69 27.17 -18.26
CA ALA A 250 -3.66 27.72 -19.17
C ALA A 250 -5.09 27.14 -19.03
N GLY A 251 -5.30 26.22 -18.10
CA GLY A 251 -6.58 25.55 -17.91
C GLY A 251 -6.91 24.46 -18.93
N ILE A 252 -5.89 23.98 -19.65
CA ILE A 252 -5.99 22.96 -20.71
C ILE A 252 -5.43 21.65 -20.16
N GLU A 253 -6.07 20.54 -20.48
CA GLU A 253 -5.54 19.22 -20.12
C GLU A 253 -4.26 18.89 -20.91
N PRO A 254 -3.25 18.26 -20.28
CA PRO A 254 -2.05 17.82 -20.97
C PRO A 254 -2.39 16.75 -22.01
N THR A 255 -2.02 16.96 -23.26
CA THR A 255 -2.13 15.99 -24.35
C THR A 255 -0.79 15.83 -25.05
N CYS A 256 -0.58 14.75 -25.79
CA CYS A 256 0.62 14.61 -26.62
C CYS A 256 0.82 15.79 -27.57
N TYR A 257 -0.24 16.29 -28.18
CA TYR A 257 -0.17 17.44 -29.06
C TYR A 257 0.39 18.67 -28.35
N MET A 258 -0.07 18.96 -27.13
CA MET A 258 0.39 20.11 -26.34
C MET A 258 1.78 19.90 -25.74
N ALA A 259 2.12 18.66 -25.38
CA ALA A 259 3.40 18.30 -24.79
C ALA A 259 4.50 18.03 -25.83
N GLN A 260 4.14 17.86 -27.11
CA GLN A 260 5.05 17.40 -28.17
C GLN A 260 6.29 18.27 -28.34
N GLU A 261 6.15 19.58 -28.27
CA GLU A 261 7.29 20.48 -28.40
C GLU A 261 8.27 20.35 -27.22
N ALA A 262 7.72 20.21 -25.99
CA ALA A 262 8.52 19.95 -24.81
C ALA A 262 9.23 18.59 -24.92
N PHE A 263 8.54 17.54 -25.34
CA PHE A 263 9.13 16.20 -25.50
C PHE A 263 10.18 16.14 -26.61
N ARG A 264 9.98 16.83 -27.75
CA ARG A 264 10.94 16.88 -28.86
C ARG A 264 12.30 17.45 -28.47
N LYS A 265 12.35 18.45 -27.58
CA LYS A 265 13.61 19.00 -27.05
C LYS A 265 14.47 17.93 -26.39
N PHE A 266 13.84 16.87 -25.90
CA PHE A 266 14.48 15.73 -25.24
C PHE A 266 14.55 14.48 -26.13
N GLY A 267 14.27 14.62 -27.43
CA GLY A 267 14.36 13.51 -28.39
C GLY A 267 13.24 12.48 -28.23
N ILE A 268 12.11 12.88 -27.63
CA ILE A 268 10.92 12.05 -27.49
C ILE A 268 9.88 12.53 -28.51
N ASP A 269 9.53 11.67 -29.47
CA ASP A 269 8.33 11.89 -30.29
C ASP A 269 7.13 11.36 -29.51
N CYS A 270 6.21 12.27 -29.17
CA CYS A 270 5.07 11.90 -28.35
C CYS A 270 4.11 11.01 -29.12
N ASP A 271 3.88 9.83 -28.60
CA ASP A 271 2.90 8.86 -29.07
C ASP A 271 1.70 8.87 -28.11
N PRO A 272 0.48 9.20 -28.60
CA PRO A 272 -0.72 9.21 -27.76
C PRO A 272 -1.00 7.88 -27.05
N ASP A 273 -0.66 6.75 -27.66
CA ASP A 273 -0.86 5.42 -27.09
C ASP A 273 0.11 5.13 -25.92
N GLN A 274 1.19 5.90 -25.79
CA GLN A 274 2.17 5.82 -24.71
C GLN A 274 1.89 6.81 -23.58
N MET A 275 0.92 7.71 -23.75
CA MET A 275 0.59 8.75 -22.80
C MET A 275 -0.74 8.48 -22.11
N SER A 276 -0.75 8.52 -20.81
CA SER A 276 -1.97 8.49 -20.01
C SER A 276 -2.01 9.68 -19.04
N ILE A 277 -3.23 10.12 -18.73
CA ILE A 277 -3.47 11.22 -17.81
C ILE A 277 -4.45 10.72 -16.75
N LYS A 278 -4.08 10.93 -15.50
CA LYS A 278 -4.92 10.64 -14.34
C LYS A 278 -5.13 11.91 -13.55
N GLN A 279 -6.37 12.23 -13.24
CA GLN A 279 -6.72 13.35 -12.37
C GLN A 279 -7.52 12.79 -11.20
N VAL A 280 -7.01 13.01 -9.99
CA VAL A 280 -7.67 12.59 -8.76
C VAL A 280 -8.08 13.82 -7.96
N ASN A 281 -9.38 13.99 -7.70
CA ASN A 281 -9.88 15.02 -6.80
C ASN A 281 -9.69 14.55 -5.34
N LEU A 282 -8.45 14.66 -4.86
CA LEU A 282 -8.07 14.16 -3.54
C LEU A 282 -8.80 14.89 -2.41
N TYR A 283 -9.07 16.20 -2.56
CA TYR A 283 -9.82 16.96 -1.55
C TYR A 283 -11.24 16.40 -1.36
N GLU A 284 -11.95 16.13 -2.43
CA GLU A 284 -13.32 15.61 -2.36
C GLU A 284 -13.36 14.19 -1.78
N LEU A 285 -12.39 13.33 -2.13
CA LEU A 285 -12.27 11.99 -1.53
C LEU A 285 -12.06 12.07 -0.01
N VAL A 286 -11.13 12.93 0.43
CA VAL A 286 -10.85 13.11 1.87
C VAL A 286 -12.03 13.73 2.59
N LYS A 287 -12.71 14.73 2.00
CA LYS A 287 -13.90 15.37 2.55
C LYS A 287 -15.02 14.37 2.78
N LYS A 288 -15.36 13.57 1.75
CA LYS A 288 -16.37 12.50 1.86
C LYS A 288 -16.01 11.48 2.94
N ALA A 289 -14.74 11.08 3.02
CA ALA A 289 -14.29 10.17 4.06
C ALA A 289 -14.43 10.81 5.46
N ALA A 290 -13.98 12.05 5.65
CA ALA A 290 -14.06 12.77 6.91
C ALA A 290 -15.51 12.93 7.39
N GLU A 291 -16.45 13.22 6.49
CA GLU A 291 -17.89 13.27 6.78
C GLU A 291 -18.40 11.91 7.30
N ARG A 292 -18.03 10.80 6.64
CA ARG A 292 -18.42 9.44 7.10
C ARG A 292 -17.82 9.09 8.46
N PHE A 293 -16.64 9.59 8.76
CA PHE A 293 -15.99 9.43 10.05
C PHE A 293 -16.48 10.44 11.10
N ALA A 294 -17.29 11.43 10.75
CA ALA A 294 -17.72 12.54 11.60
C ALA A 294 -16.52 13.20 12.32
N ILE A 295 -15.52 13.61 11.54
CA ILE A 295 -14.35 14.37 11.96
C ILE A 295 -14.15 15.56 11.02
N PRO A 296 -13.47 16.63 11.47
CA PRO A 296 -13.05 17.71 10.57
C PRO A 296 -12.15 17.18 9.45
N VAL A 297 -12.23 17.79 8.28
CA VAL A 297 -11.32 17.48 7.16
C VAL A 297 -9.88 17.74 7.62
N PRO A 298 -8.97 16.76 7.62
CA PRO A 298 -7.59 16.98 7.96
C PRO A 298 -6.90 17.83 6.91
N ARG A 299 -5.77 18.44 7.25
CA ARG A 299 -4.90 19.08 6.25
C ARG A 299 -4.30 18.00 5.36
N ILE A 300 -4.38 18.19 4.05
CA ILE A 300 -3.95 17.21 3.08
C ILE A 300 -2.65 17.69 2.43
N ILE A 301 -1.64 16.83 2.44
CA ILE A 301 -0.37 17.07 1.78
C ILE A 301 -0.03 15.91 0.86
N VAL A 302 0.59 16.22 -0.26
CA VAL A 302 1.07 15.22 -1.22
C VAL A 302 2.59 15.25 -1.25
N ALA A 303 3.17 14.07 -1.05
CA ALA A 303 4.61 13.86 -1.19
C ALA A 303 4.91 13.25 -2.56
N ASN A 304 5.84 13.86 -3.28
CA ASN A 304 6.26 13.39 -4.60
C ASN A 304 7.22 12.19 -4.48
N SER A 305 6.69 11.06 -4.06
CA SER A 305 7.40 9.77 -3.93
C SER A 305 6.64 8.67 -4.66
N MET A 306 7.35 7.83 -5.39
CA MET A 306 6.77 6.69 -6.12
C MET A 306 6.50 5.46 -5.23
N ILE A 307 6.92 5.49 -3.97
CA ILE A 307 6.54 4.45 -2.99
C ILE A 307 5.08 4.66 -2.63
N PRO A 308 4.18 3.68 -2.89
CA PRO A 308 2.77 3.83 -2.60
C PRO A 308 2.54 3.83 -1.09
N ASN A 309 2.11 4.96 -0.55
CA ASN A 309 1.81 5.08 0.88
C ASN A 309 0.84 6.22 1.18
N ALA A 310 0.11 6.07 2.27
CA ALA A 310 -0.61 7.14 2.94
C ALA A 310 -0.32 7.07 4.44
N ALA A 311 -0.45 8.19 5.14
CA ALA A 311 -0.29 8.24 6.59
C ALA A 311 -1.09 9.40 7.18
N ALA A 312 -1.89 9.12 8.20
CA ALA A 312 -2.56 10.16 8.95
C ALA A 312 -1.94 10.31 10.36
N THR A 313 -1.67 11.53 10.74
CA THR A 313 -1.12 11.84 12.06
C THR A 313 -1.71 13.13 12.63
N GLY A 314 -1.54 13.32 13.92
CA GLY A 314 -1.94 14.52 14.63
C GLY A 314 -2.31 14.21 16.08
N PRO A 315 -2.24 15.22 16.97
CA PRO A 315 -2.59 15.05 18.38
C PRO A 315 -4.11 14.86 18.58
N ALA A 316 -4.92 15.29 17.62
CA ALA A 316 -6.37 15.17 17.66
C ALA A 316 -6.94 15.24 16.23
N PRO A 317 -8.15 14.73 15.97
CA PRO A 317 -8.80 14.83 14.65
C PRO A 317 -8.89 16.24 14.10
N SER A 318 -9.10 17.25 14.95
CA SER A 318 -9.14 18.67 14.56
C SER A 318 -7.80 19.26 14.13
N ARG A 319 -6.70 18.58 14.44
CA ARG A 319 -5.32 18.94 14.06
C ARG A 319 -4.69 17.83 13.21
N GLY A 320 -5.53 17.03 12.55
CA GLY A 320 -5.09 15.96 11.68
C GLY A 320 -4.37 16.46 10.43
N VAL A 321 -3.37 15.72 10.00
CA VAL A 321 -2.69 15.84 8.71
C VAL A 321 -2.72 14.50 8.04
N LEU A 322 -3.14 14.46 6.79
CA LEU A 322 -3.09 13.29 5.92
C LEU A 322 -2.01 13.52 4.86
N LEU A 323 -1.03 12.66 4.84
CA LEU A 323 -0.02 12.60 3.79
C LEU A 323 -0.39 11.49 2.80
N VAL A 324 -0.33 11.81 1.51
CA VAL A 324 -0.52 10.84 0.42
C VAL A 324 0.66 10.95 -0.53
N THR A 325 1.16 9.83 -1.02
CA THR A 325 2.26 9.83 -2.00
C THR A 325 1.74 9.80 -3.43
N THR A 326 2.50 10.35 -4.37
CA THR A 326 2.21 10.22 -5.81
C THR A 326 2.16 8.76 -6.24
N GLY A 327 3.00 7.89 -5.66
CA GLY A 327 2.99 6.46 -5.94
C GLY A 327 1.67 5.77 -5.58
N LEU A 328 1.01 6.19 -4.50
CA LEU A 328 -0.32 5.70 -4.17
C LEU A 328 -1.36 6.13 -5.23
N ILE A 329 -1.29 7.39 -5.67
CA ILE A 329 -2.19 7.94 -6.70
C ILE A 329 -1.98 7.26 -8.06
N VAL A 330 -0.75 6.86 -8.37
CA VAL A 330 -0.42 6.12 -9.59
C VAL A 330 -1.09 4.75 -9.58
N GLN A 331 -0.91 3.99 -8.50
CA GLN A 331 -1.23 2.55 -8.44
C GLN A 331 -2.70 2.26 -8.11
N LEU A 332 -3.40 3.18 -7.43
CA LEU A 332 -4.75 2.93 -6.94
C LEU A 332 -5.79 3.77 -7.67
N GLU A 333 -6.95 3.19 -7.93
CA GLU A 333 -8.12 3.89 -8.45
C GLU A 333 -8.84 4.69 -7.35
N ASP A 334 -9.75 5.60 -7.71
CA ASP A 334 -10.39 6.53 -6.78
C ASP A 334 -11.11 5.83 -5.61
N ASP A 335 -11.79 4.71 -5.86
CA ASP A 335 -12.46 3.92 -4.82
C ASP A 335 -11.47 3.24 -3.87
N GLU A 336 -10.32 2.79 -4.39
CA GLU A 336 -9.25 2.21 -3.61
C GLU A 336 -8.54 3.28 -2.75
N ILE A 337 -8.22 4.44 -3.35
CA ILE A 337 -7.69 5.60 -2.62
C ILE A 337 -8.66 6.02 -1.51
N PHE A 338 -9.96 6.05 -1.80
CA PHE A 338 -10.99 6.40 -0.82
C PHE A 338 -11.03 5.41 0.35
N SER A 339 -10.86 4.12 0.08
CA SER A 339 -10.82 3.07 1.10
C SER A 339 -9.56 3.15 1.97
N VAL A 340 -8.39 3.45 1.37
CA VAL A 340 -7.14 3.69 2.10
C VAL A 340 -7.23 4.96 2.94
N ILE A 341 -7.80 6.06 2.41
CA ILE A 341 -8.08 7.26 3.20
C ILE A 341 -8.96 6.92 4.40
N GLY A 342 -10.00 6.09 4.21
CA GLY A 342 -10.84 5.61 5.30
C GLY A 342 -10.06 4.88 6.39
N HIS A 343 -9.09 4.04 6.01
CA HIS A 343 -8.19 3.38 6.95
C HIS A 343 -7.37 4.41 7.76
N GLU A 344 -6.76 5.38 7.09
CA GLU A 344 -5.97 6.43 7.73
C GLU A 344 -6.81 7.30 8.68
N LEU A 345 -8.03 7.67 8.26
CA LEU A 345 -8.94 8.41 9.14
C LEU A 345 -9.42 7.58 10.33
N GLY A 346 -9.39 6.25 10.23
CA GLY A 346 -9.61 5.32 11.33
C GLY A 346 -8.59 5.51 12.45
N HIS A 347 -7.30 5.64 12.10
CA HIS A 347 -6.22 5.95 13.06
C HIS A 347 -6.39 7.32 13.69
N LEU A 348 -6.70 8.34 12.88
CA LEU A 348 -6.90 9.70 13.36
C LEU A 348 -8.10 9.80 14.31
N LYS A 349 -9.24 9.19 13.95
CA LYS A 349 -10.44 9.11 14.80
C LYS A 349 -10.17 8.38 16.11
N GLY A 350 -9.38 7.29 16.04
CA GLY A 350 -8.98 6.49 17.18
C GLY A 350 -7.92 7.13 18.08
N ARG A 351 -7.26 8.20 17.62
CA ARG A 351 -6.10 8.82 18.29
C ARG A 351 -4.97 7.83 18.54
N ASP A 352 -4.75 6.91 17.60
CA ASP A 352 -3.78 5.82 17.74
C ASP A 352 -2.36 6.28 18.03
N PRO A 353 -1.84 7.37 17.43
CA PRO A 353 -0.49 7.85 17.75
C PRO A 353 -0.29 8.15 19.25
N ILE A 354 -1.31 8.73 19.91
CA ILE A 354 -1.25 9.03 21.35
C ILE A 354 -1.38 7.75 22.18
N ILE A 355 -2.26 6.85 21.81
CA ILE A 355 -2.46 5.59 22.55
C ILE A 355 -1.22 4.70 22.46
N LEU A 356 -0.63 4.57 21.26
CA LEU A 356 0.62 3.83 21.07
C LEU A 356 1.77 4.48 21.82
N PHE A 357 1.85 5.81 21.83
CA PHE A 357 2.82 6.53 22.66
C PHE A 357 2.64 6.21 24.14
N ALA A 358 1.40 6.26 24.65
CA ALA A 358 1.12 5.94 26.06
C ALA A 358 1.53 4.50 26.40
N LEU A 359 1.29 3.54 25.50
CA LEU A 359 1.73 2.15 25.65
C LEU A 359 3.26 2.05 25.74
N MET A 360 3.98 2.69 24.80
CA MET A 360 5.45 2.67 24.79
C MET A 360 6.05 3.41 25.97
N ALA A 361 5.48 4.54 26.36
CA ALA A 361 5.91 5.30 27.55
C ALA A 361 5.69 4.50 28.84
N SER A 362 4.57 3.78 28.94
CA SER A 362 4.28 2.90 30.09
C SER A 362 5.28 1.73 30.17
N GLU A 363 5.59 1.10 29.03
CA GLU A 363 6.65 0.06 28.96
C GLU A 363 8.00 0.63 29.44
N TYR A 364 8.37 1.81 28.90
CA TYR A 364 9.65 2.45 29.22
C TYR A 364 9.78 2.79 30.71
N LEU A 365 8.72 3.34 31.33
CA LEU A 365 8.71 3.60 32.77
C LEU A 365 8.75 2.33 33.60
N LEU A 366 7.95 1.33 33.23
CA LEU A 366 7.91 0.03 33.88
C LEU A 366 9.29 -0.65 33.83
N ARG A 367 9.93 -0.66 32.68
CA ARG A 367 11.27 -1.17 32.45
C ARG A 367 12.31 -0.46 33.32
N THR A 368 12.25 0.86 33.39
CA THR A 368 13.29 1.66 34.06
C THR A 368 13.16 1.64 35.57
N TYR A 369 11.94 1.69 36.11
CA TYR A 369 11.75 1.85 37.57
C TYR A 369 11.36 0.54 38.29
N VAL A 370 10.72 -0.40 37.60
CA VAL A 370 10.18 -1.62 38.24
C VAL A 370 10.93 -2.86 37.78
N LEU A 371 11.09 -3.04 36.48
CA LEU A 371 11.64 -4.26 35.90
C LEU A 371 13.16 -4.22 35.67
N TRP A 372 13.85 -3.15 36.13
CA TRP A 372 15.29 -2.99 35.95
C TRP A 372 16.13 -4.20 36.41
N PRO A 373 15.79 -4.98 37.46
CA PRO A 373 16.57 -6.15 37.81
C PRO A 373 16.55 -7.23 36.73
N PHE A 374 15.38 -7.45 36.10
CA PHE A 374 15.26 -8.40 34.97
C PHE A 374 15.99 -7.91 33.73
N VAL A 375 15.92 -6.61 33.46
CA VAL A 375 16.65 -5.98 32.36
C VAL A 375 18.16 -6.11 32.56
N PHE A 376 18.64 -5.96 33.78
CA PHE A 376 20.06 -6.09 34.12
C PHE A 376 20.59 -7.51 33.84
N PHE A 377 19.82 -8.55 34.22
CA PHE A 377 20.23 -9.95 34.00
C PHE A 377 20.21 -10.36 32.52
N SER A 378 19.25 -9.88 31.72
CA SER A 378 19.13 -10.25 30.32
C SER A 378 18.49 -9.14 29.48
N PRO A 379 19.23 -8.04 29.19
CA PRO A 379 18.68 -6.87 28.52
C PRO A 379 18.16 -7.15 27.12
N LEU A 380 18.86 -7.98 26.36
CA LEU A 380 18.46 -8.34 24.99
C LEU A 380 17.18 -9.18 24.97
N LEU A 381 17.08 -10.19 25.82
CA LEU A 381 15.88 -11.03 25.91
C LEU A 381 14.67 -10.21 26.35
N TYR A 382 14.85 -9.34 27.38
CA TYR A 382 13.80 -8.42 27.78
C TYR A 382 13.33 -7.55 26.63
N LEU A 383 14.26 -6.90 25.93
CA LEU A 383 13.95 -6.00 24.80
C LEU A 383 13.20 -6.74 23.70
N MET A 384 13.63 -7.94 23.34
CA MET A 384 12.96 -8.75 22.33
C MET A 384 11.51 -9.07 22.73
N ILE A 385 11.27 -9.50 23.97
CA ILE A 385 9.92 -9.82 24.45
C ILE A 385 9.06 -8.54 24.51
N ALA A 386 9.57 -7.48 25.13
CA ALA A 386 8.83 -6.22 25.29
C ALA A 386 8.44 -5.62 23.94
N MET A 387 9.38 -5.52 23.00
CA MET A 387 9.10 -4.97 21.67
C MET A 387 8.12 -5.86 20.90
N THR A 388 8.28 -7.17 20.94
CA THR A 388 7.33 -8.09 20.29
C THR A 388 5.92 -7.91 20.85
N LEU A 389 5.75 -7.76 22.17
CA LEU A 389 4.44 -7.52 22.78
C LEU A 389 3.85 -6.16 22.38
N VAL A 390 4.66 -5.09 22.41
CA VAL A 390 4.22 -3.74 21.99
C VAL A 390 3.76 -3.74 20.55
N TYR A 391 4.55 -4.28 19.63
CA TYR A 391 4.17 -4.35 18.22
C TYR A 391 3.01 -5.31 17.96
N PHE A 392 2.88 -6.39 18.74
CA PHE A 392 1.71 -7.26 18.66
C PHE A 392 0.41 -6.54 19.05
N VAL A 393 0.46 -5.70 20.09
CA VAL A 393 -0.68 -4.83 20.47
C VAL A 393 -0.94 -3.77 19.39
N ALA A 394 0.10 -3.22 18.76
CA ALA A 394 -0.05 -2.27 17.66
C ALA A 394 -0.85 -2.87 16.48
N LYS A 395 -0.70 -4.17 16.19
CA LYS A 395 -1.48 -4.88 15.16
C LYS A 395 -3.00 -4.86 15.41
N PHE A 396 -3.44 -4.67 16.67
CA PHE A 396 -4.88 -4.52 16.98
C PHE A 396 -5.43 -3.19 16.46
N PHE A 397 -4.65 -2.13 16.52
CA PHE A 397 -5.05 -0.80 16.02
C PHE A 397 -5.16 -0.80 14.50
N GLU A 398 -4.22 -1.43 13.82
CA GLU A 398 -4.25 -1.63 12.38
C GLU A 398 -5.48 -2.42 11.93
N ALA A 399 -5.71 -3.57 12.56
CA ALA A 399 -6.89 -4.38 12.27
C ALA A 399 -8.21 -3.65 12.60
N ARG A 400 -8.19 -2.74 13.60
CA ARG A 400 -9.33 -1.88 13.90
C ARG A 400 -9.52 -0.80 12.82
N ALA A 401 -8.45 -0.20 12.33
CA ALA A 401 -8.51 0.81 11.26
C ALA A 401 -9.10 0.20 9.97
N ASP A 402 -8.67 -1.00 9.59
CA ASP A 402 -9.27 -1.76 8.49
C ASP A 402 -10.78 -1.96 8.69
N LEU A 403 -11.17 -2.43 9.87
CA LEU A 403 -12.57 -2.66 10.19
C LEU A 403 -13.39 -1.35 10.22
N GLN A 404 -12.82 -0.27 10.70
CA GLN A 404 -13.48 1.03 10.70
C GLN A 404 -13.63 1.59 9.28
N SER A 405 -12.65 1.41 8.40
CA SER A 405 -12.80 1.71 6.98
C SER A 405 -13.96 0.89 6.39
N ALA A 406 -13.98 -0.42 6.59
CA ALA A 406 -15.04 -1.28 6.10
C ALA A 406 -16.45 -0.89 6.62
N ILE A 407 -16.56 -0.45 7.88
CA ILE A 407 -17.83 -0.03 8.49
C ILE A 407 -18.31 1.32 7.92
N ARG A 408 -17.42 2.28 7.75
CA ARG A 408 -17.76 3.67 7.44
C ARG A 408 -17.70 4.00 5.95
N ILE A 409 -16.69 3.53 5.27
CA ILE A 409 -16.54 3.68 3.82
C ILE A 409 -17.44 2.68 3.10
N GLY A 410 -17.57 1.46 3.62
CA GLY A 410 -18.19 0.34 2.93
C GLY A 410 -17.18 -0.33 1.98
N LYS A 411 -17.62 -1.36 1.26
CA LYS A 411 -16.81 -2.08 0.26
C LYS A 411 -15.48 -2.60 0.83
N PRO A 412 -15.48 -3.49 1.84
CA PRO A 412 -14.24 -4.04 2.41
C PRO A 412 -13.36 -4.76 1.38
N GLU A 413 -13.97 -5.30 0.33
CA GLU A 413 -13.30 -5.92 -0.82
C GLU A 413 -12.38 -4.95 -1.56
N VAL A 414 -12.79 -3.68 -1.72
CA VAL A 414 -11.97 -2.65 -2.39
C VAL A 414 -10.72 -2.30 -1.57
N LEU A 415 -10.84 -2.26 -0.22
CA LEU A 415 -9.65 -2.09 0.62
C LEU A 415 -8.73 -3.32 0.54
N ALA A 416 -9.29 -4.53 0.42
CA ALA A 416 -8.50 -5.73 0.22
C ALA A 416 -7.72 -5.69 -1.10
N GLU A 417 -8.34 -5.27 -2.19
CA GLU A 417 -7.72 -5.09 -3.50
C GLU A 417 -6.60 -4.04 -3.45
N ALA A 418 -6.83 -2.89 -2.81
CA ALA A 418 -5.79 -1.89 -2.58
C ALA A 418 -4.59 -2.47 -1.82
N LEU A 419 -4.82 -3.26 -0.77
CA LEU A 419 -3.77 -3.94 -0.02
C LEU A 419 -3.03 -5.00 -0.83
N GLU A 420 -3.71 -5.71 -1.73
CA GLU A 420 -3.08 -6.64 -2.67
C GLU A 420 -2.10 -5.90 -3.58
N LYS A 421 -2.53 -4.78 -4.18
CA LYS A 421 -1.71 -3.96 -5.09
C LYS A 421 -0.49 -3.37 -4.39
N ILE A 422 -0.66 -2.68 -3.27
CA ILE A 422 0.48 -2.02 -2.58
C ILE A 422 1.35 -2.99 -1.77
N GLY A 423 0.83 -4.15 -1.43
CA GLY A 423 1.49 -5.15 -0.56
C GLY A 423 1.98 -6.41 -1.26
N PHE A 424 1.88 -6.50 -2.59
CA PHE A 424 2.15 -7.75 -3.34
C PHE A 424 3.55 -8.33 -3.10
N HIS A 425 4.58 -7.52 -2.90
CA HIS A 425 5.90 -7.99 -2.53
C HIS A 425 5.89 -8.75 -1.20
N ARG A 426 5.21 -8.21 -0.19
CA ARG A 426 5.10 -8.90 1.12
C ARG A 426 4.28 -10.17 1.01
N LEU A 427 3.21 -10.19 0.22
CA LEU A 427 2.40 -11.36 -0.05
C LEU A 427 3.23 -12.53 -0.58
N GLN A 428 4.19 -12.29 -1.47
CA GLN A 428 5.08 -13.32 -2.01
C GLN A 428 5.84 -14.05 -0.90
N PHE A 429 6.37 -13.32 0.09
CA PHE A 429 7.11 -13.90 1.20
C PHE A 429 6.18 -14.58 2.21
N GLU A 430 5.04 -14.00 2.51
CA GLU A 430 4.08 -14.50 3.48
C GLU A 430 3.40 -15.82 3.05
N ARG A 431 3.56 -16.25 1.80
CA ARG A 431 3.17 -17.59 1.31
C ARG A 431 4.00 -18.71 1.91
N ILE A 432 5.24 -18.43 2.29
CA ILE A 432 6.13 -19.41 2.91
C ILE A 432 5.79 -19.53 4.39
N PRO A 433 5.47 -20.74 4.92
CA PRO A 433 4.99 -20.89 6.30
C PRO A 433 5.90 -20.25 7.36
N LEU A 434 7.21 -20.36 7.19
CA LEU A 434 8.18 -19.76 8.12
C LEU A 434 8.08 -18.22 8.14
N TYR A 435 8.01 -17.61 6.96
CA TYR A 435 7.85 -16.14 6.86
C TYR A 435 6.48 -15.68 7.34
N ARG A 436 5.44 -16.51 7.22
CA ARG A 436 4.11 -16.22 7.75
C ARG A 436 4.14 -16.06 9.27
N ILE A 437 4.80 -16.98 10.00
CA ILE A 437 4.99 -16.87 11.46
C ILE A 437 5.87 -15.67 11.80
N GLN A 438 6.97 -15.49 11.07
CA GLN A 438 7.88 -14.36 11.27
C GLN A 438 7.16 -13.00 11.10
N SER A 439 6.27 -12.87 10.13
CA SER A 439 5.48 -11.64 9.90
C SER A 439 4.57 -11.29 11.09
N TRP A 440 4.12 -12.28 11.87
CA TRP A 440 3.38 -12.03 13.10
C TRP A 440 4.25 -11.54 14.25
N LEU A 441 5.50 -11.97 14.33
CA LEU A 441 6.42 -11.70 15.44
C LEU A 441 7.40 -10.56 15.18
N ASN A 442 7.48 -10.08 13.95
CA ASN A 442 8.36 -8.97 13.62
C ASN A 442 7.91 -7.64 14.28
N TRP A 443 8.84 -6.70 14.39
CA TRP A 443 8.61 -5.38 14.96
C TRP A 443 8.04 -4.42 13.91
N ASP A 444 6.92 -4.82 13.34
CA ASP A 444 6.11 -4.06 12.40
C ASP A 444 4.70 -3.91 13.01
N PRO A 445 4.14 -2.70 13.10
CA PRO A 445 2.80 -2.51 13.64
C PRO A 445 1.71 -3.17 12.79
N HIS A 446 1.98 -3.41 11.50
CA HIS A 446 0.98 -3.99 10.62
C HIS A 446 0.89 -5.51 10.78
N PRO A 447 -0.33 -6.07 10.85
CA PRO A 447 -0.53 -7.50 10.71
C PRO A 447 -0.06 -8.00 9.32
N PRO A 448 0.20 -9.29 9.15
CA PRO A 448 0.51 -9.85 7.83
C PRO A 448 -0.54 -9.47 6.79
N ILE A 449 -0.08 -9.16 5.57
CA ILE A 449 -0.96 -8.70 4.47
C ILE A 449 -2.00 -9.77 4.11
N TYR A 450 -1.59 -11.04 4.01
CA TYR A 450 -2.52 -12.14 3.73
C TYR A 450 -3.68 -12.21 4.75
N PHE A 451 -3.40 -11.91 6.02
CA PHE A 451 -4.41 -11.90 7.07
C PHE A 451 -5.37 -10.73 6.90
N ARG A 452 -4.86 -9.52 6.62
CA ARG A 452 -5.68 -8.31 6.39
C ARG A 452 -6.63 -8.53 5.21
N ILE A 453 -6.11 -8.99 4.08
CA ILE A 453 -6.87 -9.27 2.86
C ILE A 453 -7.96 -10.32 3.11
N SER A 454 -7.57 -11.50 3.61
CA SER A 454 -8.50 -12.59 3.89
C SER A 454 -9.60 -12.21 4.90
N ARG A 455 -9.27 -11.38 5.89
CA ARG A 455 -10.23 -10.86 6.87
C ARG A 455 -11.25 -9.93 6.21
N LEU A 456 -10.79 -8.99 5.37
CA LEU A 456 -11.66 -8.03 4.67
C LEU A 456 -12.58 -8.73 3.67
N GLN A 457 -12.07 -9.67 2.89
CA GLN A 457 -12.86 -10.46 1.93
C GLN A 457 -13.95 -11.31 2.58
N LYS A 458 -13.72 -11.79 3.82
CA LYS A 458 -14.71 -12.58 4.58
C LYS A 458 -15.73 -11.71 5.33
N LEU A 459 -15.59 -10.40 5.30
CA LEU A 459 -16.41 -9.50 6.09
C LEU A 459 -17.75 -9.19 5.38
N THR A 460 -18.78 -9.98 5.66
CA THR A 460 -20.09 -9.86 5.00
C THR A 460 -21.00 -8.79 5.58
N ALA A 461 -20.86 -8.42 6.85
CA ALA A 461 -21.74 -7.46 7.53
C ALA A 461 -20.97 -6.54 8.50
N PRO A 462 -20.10 -5.64 7.99
CA PRO A 462 -19.26 -4.80 8.84
C PRO A 462 -20.05 -3.89 9.79
N SER A 463 -21.23 -3.42 9.39
CA SER A 463 -22.10 -2.53 10.18
C SER A 463 -22.66 -3.17 11.45
N GLN A 464 -22.69 -4.48 11.56
CA GLN A 464 -23.20 -5.20 12.73
C GLN A 464 -22.17 -5.28 13.88
N VAL A 465 -20.93 -4.89 13.66
CA VAL A 465 -19.86 -4.97 14.67
C VAL A 465 -20.04 -3.85 15.71
N LYS A 466 -20.45 -4.22 16.93
CA LYS A 466 -20.69 -3.27 18.04
C LYS A 466 -19.40 -2.70 18.65
N HIS A 467 -18.34 -3.51 18.75
CA HIS A 467 -17.09 -3.16 19.40
C HIS A 467 -15.88 -3.45 18.48
N PRO A 468 -15.56 -2.52 17.54
CA PRO A 468 -14.53 -2.77 16.52
C PRO A 468 -13.14 -3.13 17.09
N PHE A 469 -12.72 -2.51 18.19
CA PHE A 469 -11.41 -2.79 18.80
C PHE A 469 -11.37 -4.23 19.37
N VAL A 470 -12.39 -4.62 20.12
CA VAL A 470 -12.45 -5.96 20.74
C VAL A 470 -12.53 -7.04 19.66
N GLN A 471 -13.32 -6.80 18.61
CA GLN A 471 -13.40 -7.72 17.47
C GLN A 471 -12.04 -7.85 16.78
N SER A 472 -11.38 -6.72 16.52
CA SER A 472 -10.07 -6.73 15.87
C SER A 472 -8.99 -7.40 16.70
N ALA A 473 -8.99 -7.23 18.02
CA ALA A 473 -8.07 -7.93 18.89
C ALA A 473 -8.31 -9.45 18.86
N LYS A 474 -9.57 -9.91 18.89
CA LYS A 474 -9.93 -11.33 18.75
C LYS A 474 -9.47 -11.89 17.39
N ASP A 475 -9.72 -11.15 16.31
CA ASP A 475 -9.35 -11.58 14.96
C ASP A 475 -7.83 -11.71 14.81
N VAL A 476 -7.05 -10.76 15.32
CA VAL A 476 -5.58 -10.80 15.30
C VAL A 476 -5.06 -11.99 16.10
N VAL A 477 -5.58 -12.24 17.32
CA VAL A 477 -5.20 -13.40 18.13
C VAL A 477 -5.54 -14.71 17.42
N ASN A 478 -6.71 -14.79 16.80
CA ASN A 478 -7.13 -15.99 16.06
C ASN A 478 -6.29 -16.18 14.77
N GLY A 479 -5.97 -15.09 14.05
CA GLY A 479 -5.08 -15.13 12.89
C GLY A 479 -3.68 -15.60 13.26
N PHE A 480 -3.12 -15.12 14.36
CA PHE A 480 -1.83 -15.60 14.87
C PHE A 480 -1.88 -17.09 15.25
N ARG A 481 -2.92 -17.53 15.98
CA ARG A 481 -3.09 -18.96 16.32
C ARG A 481 -3.23 -19.83 15.08
N ALA A 482 -3.92 -19.37 14.05
CA ALA A 482 -4.04 -20.10 12.79
C ALA A 482 -2.71 -20.22 12.04
N ALA A 483 -1.83 -19.21 12.14
CA ALA A 483 -0.50 -19.25 11.54
C ALA A 483 0.48 -20.22 12.24
N LEU A 484 0.21 -20.60 13.49
CA LEU A 484 1.01 -21.57 14.25
C LEU A 484 0.60 -23.02 14.00
N ARG A 485 -0.53 -23.26 13.34
CA ARG A 485 -1.05 -24.58 12.96
C ARG A 485 -0.63 -24.95 11.55
#